data_588c47501a475a1ae1edfc6e9750d9f2
#
_entry.id   588c47501a475a1ae1edfc6e9750d9f2
#
_cell.length_a   1.000
_cell.length_b   1.000
_cell.length_c   1.000
_cell.angle_alpha   90.00
_cell.angle_beta   90.00
_cell.angle_gamma   90.00
#
_symmetry.space_group_name_H-M   'P 1'
#
loop_
_entity.id
_entity.type
_entity.pdbx_description
1 polymer ?
#
loop_
_entity_poly.entity_id
_entity_poly.type
_entity_poly.pdbx_seq_one_letter_code
_entity_poly.pdbx_strand_id
1 'polypeptide(L)'
;MNGLTDFQRDLFDVATKDLPNEAPKLMRKIGSKARTNVAKKSRSLVEKKTGGYHKKWKRGKVFVGYHGELVVRVYNSSPHAHLVEDGHWMVDKDGNKTGDFVQGKKPLDKGMREFESSGDVEKETVKWLDELLRKKKL
;
A
#
# COMPACT_ATOMS: atom_id res chain seq x y z
N MET A 1 25.92 -31.37 20.68
CA MET A 1 24.78 -31.00 19.83
C MET A 1 25.29 -30.89 18.38
N ASN A 2 24.57 -31.46 17.43
CA ASN A 2 25.01 -31.41 16.03
C ASN A 2 24.47 -30.15 15.33
N GLY A 3 25.04 -29.83 14.14
CA GLY A 3 24.66 -28.63 13.39
C GLY A 3 23.21 -28.64 12.92
N LEU A 4 22.61 -29.80 12.72
CA LEU A 4 21.20 -29.92 12.35
C LEU A 4 20.28 -29.43 13.46
N THR A 5 20.61 -29.75 14.72
CA THR A 5 19.85 -29.29 15.86
C THR A 5 19.94 -27.75 16.01
N ASP A 6 21.12 -27.19 15.80
CA ASP A 6 21.34 -25.74 15.83
C ASP A 6 20.59 -25.06 14.70
N PHE A 7 20.62 -25.65 13.50
CA PHE A 7 19.87 -25.15 12.35
C PHE A 7 18.36 -25.13 12.63
N GLN A 8 17.84 -26.23 13.18
CA GLN A 8 16.41 -26.31 13.53
C GLN A 8 16.01 -25.22 14.53
N ARG A 9 16.85 -24.96 15.54
CA ARG A 9 16.62 -23.92 16.54
C ARG A 9 16.61 -22.53 15.91
N ASP A 10 17.59 -22.25 15.05
CA ASP A 10 17.70 -20.98 14.36
C ASP A 10 16.51 -20.77 13.43
N LEU A 11 16.09 -21.80 12.72
CA LEU A 11 14.92 -21.74 11.86
C LEU A 11 13.64 -21.48 12.65
N PHE A 12 13.49 -22.14 13.80
CA PHE A 12 12.36 -21.95 14.70
C PHE A 12 12.33 -20.51 15.23
N ASP A 13 13.47 -19.94 15.61
CA ASP A 13 13.56 -18.57 16.09
C ASP A 13 13.18 -17.57 14.98
N VAL A 14 13.61 -17.81 13.75
CA VAL A 14 13.20 -16.97 12.60
C VAL A 14 11.69 -17.00 12.44
N ALA A 15 11.09 -18.18 12.45
CA ALA A 15 9.65 -18.34 12.23
C ALA A 15 8.80 -17.76 13.37
N THR A 16 9.25 -17.85 14.62
CA THR A 16 8.43 -17.51 15.78
C THR A 16 8.70 -16.13 16.36
N LYS A 17 9.89 -15.58 16.14
CA LYS A 17 10.29 -14.30 16.71
C LYS A 17 10.61 -13.27 15.65
N ASP A 18 11.50 -13.60 14.70
CA ASP A 18 12.02 -12.63 13.75
C ASP A 18 10.99 -12.24 12.69
N LEU A 19 10.30 -13.23 12.10
CA LEU A 19 9.27 -12.95 11.09
C LEU A 19 8.13 -12.09 11.65
N PRO A 20 7.53 -12.42 12.80
CA PRO A 20 6.48 -11.58 13.38
C PRO A 20 6.94 -10.17 13.75
N ASN A 21 8.19 -10.02 14.21
CA ASN A 21 8.72 -8.71 14.59
C ASN A 21 9.11 -7.86 13.38
N GLU A 22 9.63 -8.47 12.32
CA GLU A 22 10.11 -7.76 11.14
C GLU A 22 9.03 -7.54 10.07
N ALA A 23 7.99 -8.38 10.05
CA ALA A 23 6.93 -8.29 9.03
C ALA A 23 6.24 -6.91 8.98
N PRO A 24 5.92 -6.24 10.10
CA PRO A 24 5.36 -4.89 10.03
C PRO A 24 6.28 -3.88 9.34
N LYS A 25 7.60 -4.02 9.48
CA LYS A 25 8.57 -3.16 8.81
C LYS A 25 8.53 -3.36 7.31
N LEU A 26 8.45 -4.63 6.87
CA LEU A 26 8.28 -4.96 5.46
C LEU A 26 6.98 -4.35 4.91
N MET A 27 5.88 -4.49 5.64
CA MET A 27 4.59 -3.94 5.22
C MET A 27 4.63 -2.42 5.09
N ARG A 28 5.31 -1.72 5.99
CA ARG A 28 5.49 -0.27 5.88
C ARG A 28 6.25 0.11 4.62
N LYS A 29 7.30 -0.65 4.30
CA LYS A 29 8.09 -0.40 3.09
C LYS A 29 7.28 -0.64 1.82
N ILE A 30 6.56 -1.74 1.76
CA ILE A 30 5.67 -2.07 0.63
C ILE A 30 4.59 -1.00 0.49
N GLY A 31 3.95 -0.62 1.59
CA GLY A 31 2.92 0.42 1.59
C GLY A 31 3.43 1.77 1.11
N SER A 32 4.65 2.14 1.49
CA SER A 32 5.27 3.39 1.03
C SER A 32 5.55 3.37 -0.47
N LYS A 33 5.99 2.24 -1.00
CA LYS A 33 6.18 2.08 -2.46
C LYS A 33 4.86 2.12 -3.19
N ALA A 34 3.83 1.46 -2.67
CA ALA A 34 2.49 1.51 -3.23
C ALA A 34 1.96 2.95 -3.26
N ARG A 35 2.12 3.69 -2.15
CA ARG A 35 1.74 5.10 -2.09
C ARG A 35 2.43 5.93 -3.17
N THR A 36 3.72 5.73 -3.34
CA THR A 36 4.49 6.46 -4.36
C THR A 36 3.96 6.18 -5.76
N ASN A 37 3.67 4.91 -6.05
CA ASN A 37 3.12 4.52 -7.36
C ASN A 37 1.72 5.10 -7.58
N VAL A 38 0.86 5.05 -6.57
CA VAL A 38 -0.49 5.63 -6.65
C VAL A 38 -0.43 7.14 -6.85
N ALA A 39 0.44 7.83 -6.12
CA ALA A 39 0.62 9.28 -6.29
C ALA A 39 1.08 9.63 -7.70
N LYS A 40 2.01 8.86 -8.25
CA LYS A 40 2.48 9.04 -9.63
C LYS A 40 1.35 8.82 -10.63
N LYS A 41 0.56 7.76 -10.44
CA LYS A 41 -0.59 7.47 -11.31
C LYS A 41 -1.63 8.57 -11.23
N SER A 42 -1.90 9.05 -10.03
CA SER A 42 -2.82 10.16 -9.80
C SER A 42 -2.41 11.41 -10.60
N ARG A 43 -1.13 11.76 -10.56
CA ARG A 43 -0.64 12.92 -11.30
C ARG A 43 -0.81 12.78 -12.82
N SER A 44 -0.79 11.54 -13.33
CA SER A 44 -0.99 11.29 -14.75
C SER A 44 -2.47 11.32 -15.18
N LEU A 45 -3.39 11.02 -14.26
CA LEU A 45 -4.82 10.88 -14.56
C LEU A 45 -5.64 12.10 -14.16
N VAL A 46 -5.23 12.82 -13.12
CA VAL A 46 -6.02 13.89 -12.52
C VAL A 46 -5.32 15.24 -12.75
N GLU A 47 -6.04 16.18 -13.31
CA GLU A 47 -5.53 17.52 -13.57
C GLU A 47 -5.18 18.22 -12.26
N LYS A 48 -4.01 18.85 -12.22
CA LYS A 48 -3.58 19.65 -11.08
C LYS A 48 -4.25 21.02 -11.13
N LYS A 49 -5.10 21.31 -10.16
CA LYS A 49 -5.70 22.64 -10.02
C LYS A 49 -4.93 23.48 -9.00
N THR A 50 -4.95 23.06 -7.72
CA THR A 50 -4.23 23.76 -6.65
C THR A 50 -3.04 22.96 -6.12
N GLY A 51 -2.96 21.69 -6.48
CA GLY A 51 -1.95 20.76 -5.97
C GLY A 51 -2.31 20.12 -4.62
N GLY A 52 -3.39 20.56 -3.98
CA GLY A 52 -3.79 20.03 -2.67
C GLY A 52 -4.12 18.54 -2.69
N TYR A 53 -4.88 18.11 -3.68
CA TYR A 53 -5.23 16.70 -3.84
C TYR A 53 -3.98 15.82 -4.01
N HIS A 54 -3.07 16.19 -4.90
CA HIS A 54 -1.88 15.38 -5.20
C HIS A 54 -0.91 15.26 -4.03
N LYS A 55 -0.95 16.18 -3.08
CA LYS A 55 -0.08 16.19 -1.90
C LYS A 55 -0.63 15.35 -0.74
N LYS A 56 -1.85 14.85 -0.86
CA LYS A 56 -2.56 14.21 0.26
C LYS A 56 -2.60 12.69 0.18
N TRP A 57 -1.80 12.09 -0.67
CA TRP A 57 -1.61 10.63 -0.68
C TRP A 57 -0.80 10.22 0.54
N LYS A 58 -1.32 9.26 1.28
CA LYS A 58 -0.72 8.81 2.54
C LYS A 58 -0.70 7.29 2.63
N ARG A 59 0.31 6.82 3.35
CA ARG A 59 0.37 5.44 3.81
C ARG A 59 -0.09 5.42 5.26
N GLY A 60 -1.09 4.60 5.56
CA GLY A 60 -1.57 4.41 6.92
C GLY A 60 -0.62 3.57 7.77
N LYS A 61 -0.96 3.42 9.03
CA LYS A 61 -0.24 2.53 9.94
C LYS A 61 -0.53 1.08 9.59
N VAL A 62 0.46 0.21 9.79
CA VAL A 62 0.25 -1.23 9.69
C VAL A 62 -0.62 -1.68 10.86
N PHE A 63 -1.62 -2.50 10.58
CA PHE A 63 -2.50 -3.05 11.61
C PHE A 63 -2.86 -4.50 11.30
N VAL A 64 -3.40 -5.19 12.32
CA VAL A 64 -3.85 -6.58 12.17
C VAL A 64 -5.30 -6.58 11.71
N GLY A 65 -5.58 -7.25 10.61
CA GLY A 65 -6.92 -7.37 10.06
C GLY A 65 -7.77 -8.40 10.79
N TYR A 66 -9.03 -8.54 10.33
CA TYR A 66 -10.02 -9.40 10.97
C TYR A 66 -9.57 -10.87 11.05
N HIS A 67 -8.84 -11.35 10.05
CA HIS A 67 -8.37 -12.74 9.98
C HIS A 67 -6.92 -12.91 10.47
N GLY A 68 -6.37 -11.95 11.19
CA GLY A 68 -5.00 -11.99 11.70
C GLY A 68 -3.94 -11.57 10.69
N GLU A 69 -4.32 -11.17 9.47
CA GLU A 69 -3.41 -10.70 8.44
C GLU A 69 -2.88 -9.29 8.74
N LEU A 70 -1.66 -9.00 8.31
CA LEU A 70 -1.13 -7.65 8.37
C LEU A 70 -1.67 -6.83 7.20
N VAL A 71 -2.15 -5.64 7.51
CA VAL A 71 -2.76 -4.72 6.53
C VAL A 71 -2.08 -3.37 6.61
N VAL A 72 -1.80 -2.81 5.45
CA VAL A 72 -1.39 -1.42 5.31
C VAL A 72 -2.25 -0.78 4.21
N ARG A 73 -2.70 0.44 4.43
CA ARG A 73 -3.58 1.14 3.49
C ARG A 73 -2.88 2.32 2.85
N VAL A 74 -3.21 2.54 1.60
CA VAL A 74 -2.88 3.77 0.88
C VAL A 74 -4.18 4.53 0.66
N TYR A 75 -4.19 5.80 1.00
CA TYR A 75 -5.39 6.62 0.88
C TYR A 75 -5.03 8.07 0.59
N ASN A 76 -6.02 8.82 0.12
CA ASN A 76 -5.90 10.28 -0.05
C ASN A 76 -6.74 10.97 1.03
N SER A 77 -6.14 11.89 1.76
CA SER A 77 -6.81 12.58 2.86
C SER A 77 -7.62 13.80 2.42
N SER A 78 -7.69 14.08 1.13
CA SER A 78 -8.52 15.15 0.60
C SER A 78 -10.00 14.84 0.82
N PRO A 79 -10.83 15.80 1.23
CA PRO A 79 -12.27 15.59 1.37
C PRO A 79 -12.96 15.27 0.05
N HIS A 80 -12.34 15.55 -1.09
CA HIS A 80 -12.89 15.29 -2.42
C HIS A 80 -12.36 14.01 -3.06
N ALA A 81 -11.53 13.24 -2.34
CA ALA A 81 -10.86 12.06 -2.91
C ALA A 81 -11.84 11.04 -3.48
N HIS A 82 -12.95 10.78 -2.79
CA HIS A 82 -13.95 9.82 -3.24
C HIS A 82 -14.65 10.26 -4.54
N LEU A 83 -14.79 11.55 -4.75
CA LEU A 83 -15.39 12.09 -5.99
C LEU A 83 -14.46 11.87 -7.19
N VAL A 84 -13.16 12.04 -6.98
CA VAL A 84 -12.16 11.79 -8.01
C VAL A 84 -12.08 10.30 -8.33
N GLU A 85 -12.13 9.45 -7.31
CA GLU A 85 -12.03 8.00 -7.47
C GLU A 85 -13.26 7.43 -8.18
N ASP A 86 -14.45 7.73 -7.66
CA ASP A 86 -15.69 7.07 -8.07
C ASP A 86 -16.57 7.90 -9.01
N GLY A 87 -16.26 9.18 -9.15
CA GLY A 87 -17.10 10.11 -9.91
C GLY A 87 -18.17 10.76 -9.04
N HIS A 88 -18.93 11.63 -9.65
CA HIS A 88 -19.97 12.37 -8.93
C HIS A 88 -21.00 12.98 -9.88
N TRP A 89 -22.18 13.24 -9.34
CA TRP A 89 -23.20 13.98 -10.03
C TRP A 89 -22.87 15.48 -10.01
N MET A 90 -23.03 16.14 -11.15
CA MET A 90 -22.93 17.61 -11.21
C MET A 90 -24.09 18.24 -10.44
N VAL A 91 -23.79 19.35 -9.80
CA VAL A 91 -24.80 20.14 -9.10
C VAL A 91 -24.82 21.57 -9.61
N ASP A 92 -25.99 22.21 -9.56
CA ASP A 92 -26.15 23.62 -9.91
C ASP A 92 -25.79 24.51 -8.70
N LYS A 93 -26.00 25.83 -8.84
CA LYS A 93 -25.71 26.81 -7.80
C LYS A 93 -26.51 26.57 -6.52
N ASP A 94 -27.68 25.95 -6.62
CA ASP A 94 -28.57 25.70 -5.51
C ASP A 94 -28.36 24.30 -4.90
N GLY A 95 -27.36 23.57 -5.39
CA GLY A 95 -27.05 22.24 -4.87
C GLY A 95 -27.89 21.11 -5.47
N ASN A 96 -28.72 21.39 -6.48
CA ASN A 96 -29.54 20.38 -7.14
C ASN A 96 -28.74 19.65 -8.22
N LYS A 97 -29.00 18.35 -8.39
CA LYS A 97 -28.37 17.54 -9.45
C LYS A 97 -28.85 18.02 -10.81
N THR A 98 -27.93 18.24 -11.73
CA THR A 98 -28.24 18.68 -13.11
C THR A 98 -28.62 17.54 -14.03
N GLY A 99 -28.40 16.27 -13.59
CA GLY A 99 -28.57 15.08 -14.41
C GLY A 99 -27.29 14.61 -15.08
N ASP A 100 -26.23 15.40 -15.02
CA ASP A 100 -24.92 15.04 -15.58
C ASP A 100 -24.05 14.36 -14.54
N PHE A 101 -23.35 13.31 -14.97
CA PHE A 101 -22.42 12.56 -14.12
C PHE A 101 -21.00 12.72 -14.61
N VAL A 102 -20.07 13.06 -13.71
CA VAL A 102 -18.64 13.12 -14.00
C VAL A 102 -18.01 11.77 -13.65
N GLN A 103 -17.46 11.10 -14.65
CA GLN A 103 -16.86 9.79 -14.46
C GLN A 103 -15.62 9.89 -13.58
N GLY A 104 -15.51 8.97 -12.61
CA GLY A 104 -14.32 8.84 -11.76
C GLY A 104 -13.12 8.36 -12.55
N LYS A 105 -11.94 8.86 -12.20
CA LYS A 105 -10.69 8.51 -12.88
C LYS A 105 -9.97 7.35 -12.23
N LYS A 106 -10.39 6.95 -11.05
CA LYS A 106 -9.92 5.78 -10.30
C LYS A 106 -8.39 5.70 -10.14
N PRO A 107 -7.73 6.77 -9.71
CA PRO A 107 -6.28 6.75 -9.59
C PRO A 107 -5.78 5.74 -8.55
N LEU A 108 -6.51 5.56 -7.45
CA LEU A 108 -6.14 4.58 -6.43
C LEU A 108 -6.25 3.16 -6.98
N ASP A 109 -7.39 2.81 -7.55
CA ASP A 109 -7.62 1.46 -8.11
C ASP A 109 -6.59 1.14 -9.19
N LYS A 110 -6.41 2.04 -10.15
CA LYS A 110 -5.47 1.85 -11.26
C LYS A 110 -4.02 1.82 -10.78
N GLY A 111 -3.65 2.69 -9.86
CA GLY A 111 -2.30 2.73 -9.30
C GLY A 111 -1.97 1.49 -8.49
N MET A 112 -2.92 0.98 -7.72
CA MET A 112 -2.73 -0.25 -6.95
C MET A 112 -2.64 -1.48 -7.84
N ARG A 113 -3.47 -1.58 -8.88
CA ARG A 113 -3.38 -2.68 -9.85
C ARG A 113 -2.03 -2.70 -10.55
N GLU A 114 -1.54 -1.53 -10.96
CA GLU A 114 -0.24 -1.40 -11.59
C GLU A 114 0.88 -1.82 -10.64
N PHE A 115 0.80 -1.41 -9.37
CA PHE A 115 1.77 -1.79 -8.35
C PHE A 115 1.75 -3.31 -8.11
N GLU A 116 0.58 -3.91 -7.98
CA GLU A 116 0.44 -5.36 -7.76
C GLU A 116 1.01 -6.17 -8.93
N SER A 117 0.86 -5.69 -10.15
CA SER A 117 1.37 -6.39 -11.34
C SER A 117 2.84 -6.10 -11.63
N SER A 118 3.46 -5.12 -10.96
CA SER A 118 4.85 -4.75 -11.19
C SER A 118 5.87 -5.76 -10.68
N GLY A 119 5.48 -6.60 -9.74
CA GLY A 119 6.39 -7.53 -9.06
C GLY A 119 7.15 -6.92 -7.89
N ASP A 120 6.86 -5.67 -7.51
CA ASP A 120 7.58 -5.00 -6.44
C ASP A 120 7.33 -5.64 -5.07
N VAL A 121 6.12 -6.15 -4.83
CA VAL A 121 5.80 -6.85 -3.57
C VAL A 121 6.69 -8.08 -3.42
N GLU A 122 6.77 -8.89 -4.47
CA GLU A 122 7.60 -10.10 -4.48
C GLU A 122 9.08 -9.77 -4.32
N LYS A 123 9.57 -8.77 -5.02
CA LYS A 123 10.98 -8.35 -4.93
C LYS A 123 11.34 -7.89 -3.53
N GLU A 124 10.50 -7.07 -2.91
CA GLU A 124 10.74 -6.59 -1.55
C GLU A 124 10.66 -7.71 -0.53
N THR A 125 9.73 -8.64 -0.71
CA THR A 125 9.57 -9.78 0.18
C THR A 125 10.76 -10.71 0.10
N VAL A 126 11.23 -11.03 -1.10
CA VAL A 126 12.41 -11.89 -1.30
C VAL A 126 13.66 -11.24 -0.72
N LYS A 127 13.87 -9.95 -0.98
CA LYS A 127 15.00 -9.20 -0.44
C LYS A 127 14.98 -9.20 1.09
N TRP A 128 13.84 -8.95 1.67
CA TRP A 128 13.66 -8.93 3.11
C TRP A 128 13.97 -10.30 3.74
N LEU A 129 13.42 -11.37 3.14
CA LEU A 129 13.65 -12.73 3.63
C LEU A 129 15.13 -13.10 3.52
N ASP A 130 15.76 -12.79 2.40
CA ASP A 130 17.17 -13.06 2.17
C ASP A 130 18.05 -12.35 3.19
N GLU A 131 17.80 -11.08 3.47
CA GLU A 131 18.52 -10.31 4.48
C GLU A 131 18.33 -10.89 5.87
N LEU A 132 17.12 -11.33 6.20
CA LEU A 132 16.81 -11.94 7.49
C LEU A 132 17.56 -13.25 7.68
N LEU A 133 17.58 -14.12 6.65
CA LEU A 133 18.27 -15.40 6.70
C LEU A 133 19.80 -15.21 6.78
N ARG A 134 20.35 -14.25 6.07
CA ARG A 134 21.78 -13.92 6.16
C ARG A 134 22.17 -13.46 7.56
N LYS A 135 21.33 -12.66 8.18
CA LYS A 135 21.54 -12.18 9.54
C LYS A 135 21.64 -13.35 10.53
N LYS A 136 20.91 -14.42 10.26
CA LYS A 136 20.92 -15.66 11.07
C LYS A 136 21.94 -16.66 10.56
N LYS A 137 22.65 -16.38 9.50
CA LYS A 137 23.62 -17.28 8.87
C LYS A 137 22.99 -18.61 8.44
N LEU A 138 21.75 -18.55 7.98
CA LEU A 138 21.04 -19.73 7.46
C LEU A 138 21.17 -19.87 5.95
#